data_a0d94135b476850135138c986cc6abe6
#
_entry.id   a0d94135b476850135138c986cc6abe6
#
_cell.length_a   1.000
_cell.length_b   1.000
_cell.length_c   1.000
_cell.angle_alpha   90.00
_cell.angle_beta   90.00
_cell.angle_gamma   90.00
#
_symmetry.space_group_name_H-M   'P 1'
#
loop_
_entity.id
_entity.type
_entity.pdbx_description
1 polymer ?
#
loop_
_entity_poly.entity_id
_entity_poly.type
_entity_poly.pdbx_seq_one_letter_code
_entity_poly.pdbx_strand_id
1 'polypeptide(L)'
;QNFKYPTAEKLKSKNDIALLFEKGKWRTQGNLRIIILKNKETTPITDLKFGVSVSKRYFKKAVDRNRLKRLLRECFRLNKALYTATFGEKNHAMLFWVSPEKPQSFSQVEELFIKLCKAQIKK
;
A
#
# COMPACT_ATOMS: atom_id res chain seq x y z
N GLN A 1 13.39 12.66 11.20
CA GLN A 1 12.23 13.49 10.89
C GLN A 1 12.02 13.68 9.40
N ASN A 2 12.93 13.22 8.60
CA ASN A 2 12.81 13.33 7.16
C ASN A 2 11.97 12.23 6.53
N PHE A 3 11.37 11.39 7.37
CA PHE A 3 10.59 10.27 6.90
C PHE A 3 9.10 10.54 6.94
N LYS A 4 8.72 11.78 6.71
CA LYS A 4 7.31 12.10 6.62
C LYS A 4 6.71 11.48 5.36
N TYR A 5 5.45 11.08 5.47
CA TYR A 5 4.68 10.59 4.34
C TYR A 5 4.18 11.84 3.57
N PRO A 6 4.79 12.19 2.45
CA PRO A 6 4.44 13.45 1.77
C PRO A 6 3.00 13.49 1.32
N THR A 7 2.37 14.66 1.47
CA THR A 7 1.01 14.84 1.01
C THR A 7 0.87 14.55 -0.49
N ALA A 8 1.89 14.93 -1.27
CA ALA A 8 1.88 14.70 -2.71
C ALA A 8 1.81 13.22 -3.09
N GLU A 9 2.22 12.33 -2.17
CA GLU A 9 2.21 10.89 -2.44
C GLU A 9 0.96 10.20 -1.91
N LYS A 10 0.07 10.91 -1.25
CA LYS A 10 -1.16 10.33 -0.74
C LYS A 10 -2.19 10.15 -1.85
N LEU A 11 -2.72 8.95 -1.95
CA LEU A 11 -3.75 8.63 -2.93
C LEU A 11 -5.10 9.11 -2.40
N LYS A 12 -5.61 10.21 -2.94
CA LYS A 12 -6.84 10.85 -2.46
C LYS A 12 -7.91 11.04 -3.52
N SER A 13 -7.51 11.19 -4.77
CA SER A 13 -8.45 11.49 -5.86
C SER A 13 -9.40 10.32 -6.08
N LYS A 14 -10.70 10.59 -6.12
CA LYS A 14 -11.70 9.56 -6.40
C LYS A 14 -11.51 8.95 -7.78
N ASN A 15 -11.12 9.77 -8.76
CA ASN A 15 -10.90 9.28 -10.11
C ASN A 15 -9.69 8.36 -10.17
N ASP A 16 -8.60 8.72 -9.46
CA ASP A 16 -7.41 7.89 -9.42
C ASP A 16 -7.69 6.56 -8.74
N ILE A 17 -8.45 6.58 -7.64
CA ILE A 17 -8.81 5.38 -6.91
C ILE A 17 -9.69 4.49 -7.76
N ALA A 18 -10.67 5.07 -8.44
CA ALA A 18 -11.56 4.29 -9.31
C ALA A 18 -10.78 3.60 -10.43
N LEU A 19 -9.87 4.35 -11.05
CA LEU A 19 -9.04 3.79 -12.12
C LEU A 19 -8.14 2.69 -11.60
N LEU A 20 -7.59 2.87 -10.40
CA LEU A 20 -6.75 1.87 -9.75
C LEU A 20 -7.52 0.55 -9.57
N PHE A 21 -8.74 0.62 -9.05
CA PHE A 21 -9.54 -0.59 -8.83
C PHE A 21 -10.00 -1.22 -10.13
N GLU A 22 -10.16 -0.42 -11.16
CA GLU A 22 -10.57 -0.94 -12.46
C GLU A 22 -9.45 -1.64 -13.21
N LYS A 23 -8.24 -1.07 -13.20
CA LYS A 23 -7.13 -1.54 -14.04
C LYS A 23 -5.93 -2.05 -13.28
N GLY A 24 -5.89 -1.90 -11.98
CA GLY A 24 -4.77 -2.34 -11.18
C GLY A 24 -4.70 -3.85 -11.05
N LYS A 25 -3.55 -4.34 -10.61
CA LYS A 25 -3.35 -5.76 -10.36
C LYS A 25 -3.18 -6.02 -8.88
N TRP A 26 -3.83 -7.08 -8.41
CA TRP A 26 -3.79 -7.47 -7.01
C TRP A 26 -2.61 -8.39 -6.71
N ARG A 27 -2.02 -8.21 -5.53
CA ARG A 27 -1.00 -9.09 -4.97
C ARG A 27 -1.33 -9.33 -3.51
N THR A 28 -1.06 -10.52 -3.03
CA THR A 28 -1.38 -10.90 -1.64
C THR A 28 -0.17 -11.56 -0.99
N GLN A 29 0.08 -11.22 0.26
CA GLN A 29 1.11 -11.84 1.07
C GLN A 29 0.59 -11.91 2.50
N GLY A 30 0.18 -13.12 2.93
CA GLY A 30 -0.41 -13.28 4.25
C GLY A 30 -1.63 -12.41 4.44
N ASN A 31 -1.61 -11.58 5.47
CA ASN A 31 -2.72 -10.68 5.78
C ASN A 31 -2.62 -9.32 5.07
N LEU A 32 -1.61 -9.13 4.23
CA LEU A 32 -1.47 -7.92 3.42
C LEU A 32 -1.94 -8.18 2.00
N ARG A 33 -2.60 -7.19 1.45
CA ARG A 33 -3.05 -7.24 0.07
C ARG A 33 -2.84 -5.87 -0.54
N ILE A 34 -2.36 -5.82 -1.78
CA ILE A 34 -2.10 -4.55 -2.45
C ILE A 34 -2.66 -4.60 -3.86
N ILE A 35 -3.19 -3.46 -4.32
CA ILE A 35 -3.56 -3.29 -5.71
C ILE A 35 -2.66 -2.20 -6.29
N ILE A 36 -2.06 -2.45 -7.45
CA ILE A 36 -1.09 -1.55 -8.06
C ILE A 36 -1.41 -1.32 -9.51
N LEU A 37 -1.38 -0.04 -9.91
CA LEU A 37 -1.52 0.37 -11.30
C LEU A 37 -0.23 1.04 -11.73
N LYS A 38 0.52 0.38 -12.61
CA LYS A 38 1.81 0.90 -13.07
C LYS A 38 1.63 1.78 -14.30
N ASN A 39 2.60 2.66 -14.50
CA ASN A 39 2.64 3.50 -15.69
C ASN A 39 2.76 2.64 -16.95
N LYS A 40 1.86 2.87 -17.90
CA LYS A 40 1.85 2.18 -19.20
C LYS A 40 1.43 3.18 -20.27
N GLU A 41 1.73 2.87 -21.54
CA GLU A 41 1.31 3.73 -22.63
C GLU A 41 -0.21 3.94 -22.65
N THR A 42 -0.97 2.86 -22.37
CA THR A 42 -2.43 2.94 -22.38
C THR A 42 -3.00 3.57 -21.12
N THR A 43 -2.21 3.62 -20.04
CA THR A 43 -2.64 4.20 -18.77
C THR A 43 -1.47 4.96 -18.16
N PRO A 44 -1.21 6.19 -18.62
CA PRO A 44 -0.05 6.95 -18.14
C PRO A 44 -0.21 7.34 -16.67
N ILE A 45 0.80 7.01 -15.88
CA ILE A 45 0.91 7.41 -14.49
C ILE A 45 2.21 8.22 -14.37
N THR A 46 2.09 9.47 -13.99
CA THR A 46 3.24 10.37 -13.98
C THR A 46 3.84 10.61 -12.60
N ASP A 47 3.22 10.05 -11.58
CA ASP A 47 3.68 10.28 -10.19
C ASP A 47 3.49 9.01 -9.37
N LEU A 48 3.97 9.08 -8.13
CA LEU A 48 3.79 8.01 -7.15
C LEU A 48 2.69 8.41 -6.18
N LYS A 49 1.66 7.58 -6.09
CA LYS A 49 0.58 7.78 -5.12
C LYS A 49 0.36 6.48 -4.36
N PHE A 50 0.26 6.58 -3.06
CA PHE A 50 0.11 5.41 -2.20
C PHE A 50 -0.95 5.67 -1.14
N GLY A 51 -1.88 4.74 -0.99
CA GLY A 51 -2.91 4.82 0.02
C GLY A 51 -2.96 3.56 0.84
N VAL A 52 -3.65 3.63 1.98
CA VAL A 52 -3.86 2.48 2.85
C VAL A 52 -5.33 2.41 3.20
N SER A 53 -5.81 1.20 3.45
CA SER A 53 -7.20 0.99 3.78
C SER A 53 -7.37 -0.15 4.76
N VAL A 54 -8.26 0.03 5.75
CA VAL A 54 -8.61 -1.01 6.71
C VAL A 54 -10.13 -1.00 6.81
N SER A 55 -10.75 -2.13 6.50
CA SER A 55 -12.20 -2.24 6.39
C SER A 55 -12.90 -2.25 7.74
N LYS A 56 -14.07 -1.61 7.80
CA LYS A 56 -14.97 -1.72 8.95
C LYS A 56 -15.41 -3.16 9.18
N ARG A 57 -15.38 -3.95 8.14
CA ARG A 57 -15.72 -5.37 8.23
C ARG A 57 -14.81 -6.09 9.22
N TYR A 58 -13.54 -5.72 9.26
CA TYR A 58 -12.57 -6.36 10.15
C TYR A 58 -12.41 -5.63 11.47
N PHE A 59 -12.52 -4.31 11.46
CA PHE A 59 -12.32 -3.50 12.67
C PHE A 59 -13.39 -2.42 12.72
N LYS A 60 -14.36 -2.62 13.59
CA LYS A 60 -15.51 -1.71 13.69
C LYS A 60 -15.15 -0.36 14.29
N LYS A 61 -14.18 -0.34 15.21
CA LYS A 61 -13.80 0.90 15.88
C LYS A 61 -12.85 1.72 15.02
N ALA A 62 -13.16 3.00 14.87
CA ALA A 62 -12.32 3.89 14.07
C ALA A 62 -10.90 4.00 14.61
N VAL A 63 -10.77 3.96 15.96
CA VAL A 63 -9.45 4.07 16.58
C VAL A 63 -8.55 2.90 16.18
N ASP A 64 -9.11 1.70 16.08
CA ASP A 64 -8.35 0.53 15.67
C ASP A 64 -7.94 0.62 14.20
N ARG A 65 -8.89 1.05 13.34
CA ARG A 65 -8.58 1.22 11.92
C ARG A 65 -7.50 2.27 11.71
N ASN A 66 -7.59 3.38 12.42
CA ASN A 66 -6.62 4.47 12.26
C ASN A 66 -5.22 4.06 12.73
N ARG A 67 -5.15 3.29 13.81
CA ARG A 67 -3.87 2.79 14.32
C ARG A 67 -3.22 1.86 13.30
N LEU A 68 -4.01 0.97 12.72
CA LEU A 68 -3.49 0.01 11.75
C LEU A 68 -3.09 0.72 10.44
N LYS A 69 -3.88 1.69 10.01
CA LYS A 69 -3.51 2.48 8.83
C LYS A 69 -2.17 3.18 9.04
N ARG A 70 -1.92 3.66 10.26
CA ARG A 70 -0.64 4.30 10.58
C ARG A 70 0.52 3.32 10.42
N LEU A 71 0.33 2.09 10.89
CA LEU A 71 1.35 1.05 10.74
C LEU A 71 1.63 0.76 9.27
N LEU A 72 0.59 0.69 8.45
CA LEU A 72 0.75 0.43 7.02
C LEU A 72 1.49 1.56 6.32
N ARG A 73 1.16 2.81 6.66
CA ARG A 73 1.86 3.97 6.10
C ARG A 73 3.33 3.98 6.51
N GLU A 74 3.59 3.61 7.74
CA GLU A 74 4.95 3.56 8.26
C GLU A 74 5.79 2.52 7.52
N CYS A 75 5.20 1.37 7.22
CA CYS A 75 5.87 0.34 6.43
C CYS A 75 6.29 0.87 5.07
N PHE A 76 5.38 1.56 4.40
CA PHE A 76 5.69 2.15 3.09
C PHE A 76 6.79 3.20 3.22
N ARG A 77 6.65 4.10 4.20
CA ARG A 77 7.59 5.20 4.39
C ARG A 77 9.01 4.69 4.62
N LEU A 78 9.15 3.69 5.48
CA LEU A 78 10.46 3.16 5.85
C LEU A 78 11.06 2.22 4.79
N ASN A 79 10.22 1.66 3.94
CA ASN A 79 10.66 0.72 2.91
C ASN A 79 10.42 1.25 1.50
N LYS A 80 10.37 2.56 1.35
CA LYS A 80 10.08 3.20 0.07
C LYS A 80 11.10 2.84 -1.01
N ALA A 81 12.36 2.74 -0.64
CA ALA A 81 13.41 2.39 -1.60
C ALA A 81 13.17 0.98 -2.17
N LEU A 82 12.82 0.03 -1.32
CA LEU A 82 12.50 -1.33 -1.77
C LEU A 82 11.24 -1.31 -2.64
N TYR A 83 10.22 -0.57 -2.20
CA TYR A 83 8.96 -0.48 -2.93
C TYR A 83 9.19 0.07 -4.35
N THR A 84 9.94 1.17 -4.48
CA THR A 84 10.16 1.78 -5.79
C THR A 84 11.09 0.94 -6.65
N ALA A 85 12.03 0.22 -6.04
CA ALA A 85 12.88 -0.70 -6.79
C ALA A 85 12.06 -1.86 -7.36
N THR A 86 11.01 -2.27 -6.65
CA THR A 86 10.16 -3.39 -7.06
C THR A 86 9.10 -2.97 -8.08
N PHE A 87 8.39 -1.89 -7.80
CA PHE A 87 7.20 -1.51 -8.56
C PHE A 87 7.40 -0.27 -9.43
N GLY A 88 8.54 0.40 -9.29
CA GLY A 88 8.82 1.61 -10.05
C GLY A 88 8.46 2.87 -9.29
N GLU A 89 8.88 4.00 -9.84
CA GLU A 89 8.66 5.29 -9.21
C GLU A 89 7.37 5.98 -9.66
N LYS A 90 6.71 5.41 -10.67
CA LYS A 90 5.47 5.97 -11.21
C LYS A 90 4.39 4.91 -11.17
N ASN A 91 3.59 4.95 -10.09
CA ASN A 91 2.49 4.01 -9.94
C ASN A 91 1.53 4.54 -8.88
N HIS A 92 0.30 4.03 -8.93
CA HIS A 92 -0.70 4.27 -7.91
C HIS A 92 -1.00 2.94 -7.24
N ALA A 93 -1.10 2.93 -5.91
CA ALA A 93 -1.30 1.69 -5.17
C ALA A 93 -2.10 1.93 -3.91
N MET A 94 -2.78 0.88 -3.45
CA MET A 94 -3.45 0.90 -2.17
C MET A 94 -3.17 -0.41 -1.44
N LEU A 95 -2.76 -0.29 -0.19
CA LEU A 95 -2.38 -1.41 0.65
C LEU A 95 -3.48 -1.66 1.69
N PHE A 96 -3.84 -2.94 1.85
CA PHE A 96 -4.92 -3.37 2.74
C PHE A 96 -4.42 -4.36 3.76
N TRP A 97 -4.97 -4.28 4.96
CA TRP A 97 -4.86 -5.35 5.95
C TRP A 97 -6.17 -6.11 5.88
N VAL A 98 -6.13 -7.39 5.52
CA VAL A 98 -7.33 -8.17 5.22
C VAL A 98 -7.54 -9.31 6.21
N SER A 99 -7.50 -8.98 7.49
CA SER A 99 -7.69 -9.95 8.56
C SER A 99 -8.38 -9.26 9.74
N PRO A 100 -9.25 -9.96 10.47
CA PRO A 100 -9.83 -9.42 11.70
C PRO A 100 -8.85 -9.42 12.87
N GLU A 101 -7.73 -10.09 12.73
CA GLU A 101 -6.69 -10.12 13.76
C GLU A 101 -5.79 -8.93 13.66
N LYS A 102 -5.52 -8.29 14.80
CA LYS A 102 -4.57 -7.19 14.83
C LYS A 102 -3.15 -7.73 14.65
N PRO A 103 -2.28 -7.00 13.94
CA PRO A 103 -0.89 -7.43 13.87
C PRO A 103 -0.27 -7.35 15.27
N GLN A 104 0.62 -8.29 15.54
CA GLN A 104 1.27 -8.37 16.86
C GLN A 104 2.26 -7.23 17.07
N SER A 105 2.83 -6.73 15.99
CA SER A 105 3.84 -5.68 16.07
C SER A 105 4.02 -5.05 14.71
N PHE A 106 4.70 -3.90 14.69
CA PHE A 106 5.11 -3.28 13.45
C PHE A 106 6.02 -4.22 12.64
N SER A 107 6.90 -4.95 13.32
CA SER A 107 7.82 -5.88 12.65
C SER A 107 7.10 -6.95 11.85
N GLN A 108 5.98 -7.44 12.36
CA GLN A 108 5.18 -8.44 11.65
C GLN A 108 4.64 -7.86 10.34
N VAL A 109 4.10 -6.65 10.40
CA VAL A 109 3.56 -5.98 9.22
C VAL A 109 4.68 -5.71 8.21
N GLU A 110 5.80 -5.20 8.70
CA GLU A 110 6.94 -4.89 7.84
C GLU A 110 7.50 -6.13 7.16
N GLU A 111 7.58 -7.24 7.88
CA GLU A 111 8.06 -8.49 7.31
C GLU A 111 7.17 -8.95 6.15
N LEU A 112 5.87 -8.86 6.33
CA LEU A 112 4.92 -9.20 5.27
C LEU A 112 5.06 -8.27 4.08
N PHE A 113 5.25 -6.99 4.32
CA PHE A 113 5.41 -6.01 3.26
C PHE A 113 6.68 -6.27 2.45
N ILE A 114 7.78 -6.57 3.15
CA ILE A 114 9.04 -6.90 2.49
C ILE A 114 8.90 -8.15 1.65
N LYS A 115 8.24 -9.18 2.16
CA LYS A 115 7.99 -10.41 1.41
C LYS A 115 7.14 -10.13 0.18
N LEU A 116 6.15 -9.27 0.31
CA LEU A 116 5.30 -8.89 -0.81
C LEU A 116 6.12 -8.25 -1.93
N CYS A 117 7.01 -7.34 -1.56
CA CYS A 117 7.88 -6.69 -2.54
C CYS A 117 8.85 -7.69 -3.18
N LYS A 118 9.52 -8.49 -2.37
CA LYS A 118 10.53 -9.42 -2.86
C LYS A 118 9.94 -10.51 -3.76
N ALA A 119 8.71 -10.91 -3.52
CA ALA A 119 8.06 -11.91 -4.35
C ALA A 119 7.91 -11.44 -5.80
N GLN A 120 7.80 -10.12 -6.02
CA GLN A 120 7.70 -9.58 -7.37
C GLN A 120 9.05 -9.49 -8.08
N ILE A 121 10.12 -9.33 -7.32
CA ILE A 121 11.47 -9.22 -7.89
C ILE A 121 11.90 -10.54 -8.53
N LYS A 122 11.49 -11.65 -7.96
CA LYS A 122 11.91 -12.98 -8.43
C LYS A 122 11.34 -13.35 -9.80
N LYS A 123 10.43 -12.57 -10.28
CA LYS A 123 9.91 -12.78 -11.62
C LYS A 123 10.68 -11.97 -12.62
#